data_f998cd49debde0585aaecc98ab6c5429
#
_entry.id   f998cd49debde0585aaecc98ab6c5429
#
_cell.length_a   1.000
_cell.length_b   1.000
_cell.length_c   1.000
_cell.angle_alpha   90.00
_cell.angle_beta   90.00
_cell.angle_gamma   90.00
#
_symmetry.space_group_name_H-M   'P 1'
#
loop_
_entity.id
_entity.type
_entity.pdbx_description
1 polymer ?
#
loop_
_entity_poly.entity_id
_entity_poly.type
_entity_poly.pdbx_seq_one_letter_code
_entity_poly.pdbx_strand_id
1 'polypeptide(L)'
;MYEVLGIERMNYEDLGNWGLDDPGGVKMHLHFFGRAKEQTHQIRGHHMFLYPKDHKIYKGHLQHFTDDDLQQLKSKIEEILGEPKYIKMAQLAEL
;
A
#
# COMPACT_ATOMS: atom_id res chain seq x y z
N MET A 1 1.04 0.13 9.01
CA MET A 1 2.36 0.08 8.30
C MET A 1 3.49 0.76 9.07
N TYR A 2 3.31 1.97 9.60
CA TYR A 2 4.36 2.67 10.36
C TYR A 2 4.93 1.82 11.51
N GLU A 3 4.08 1.26 12.33
CA GLU A 3 4.48 0.52 13.54
C GLU A 3 5.01 -0.88 13.24
N VAL A 4 4.54 -1.54 12.19
CA VAL A 4 4.92 -2.92 11.86
C VAL A 4 6.12 -2.97 10.94
N LEU A 5 6.13 -2.13 9.89
CA LEU A 5 7.14 -2.17 8.83
C LEU A 5 8.18 -1.05 8.93
N GLY A 6 8.08 -0.18 9.94
CA GLY A 6 9.04 0.90 10.16
C GLY A 6 9.12 1.92 9.02
N ILE A 7 8.02 2.13 8.32
CA ILE A 7 8.00 3.09 7.21
C ILE A 7 8.05 4.52 7.72
N GLU A 8 8.65 5.41 6.94
CA GLU A 8 8.82 6.83 7.28
C GLU A 8 7.65 7.68 6.78
N ARG A 9 7.14 7.37 5.59
CA ARG A 9 6.08 8.11 4.90
C ARG A 9 5.19 7.17 4.09
N MET A 10 3.97 7.63 3.83
CA MET A 10 3.05 6.98 2.90
C MET A 10 2.85 7.84 1.66
N ASN A 11 2.90 7.23 0.49
CA ASN A 11 2.37 7.81 -0.72
C ASN A 11 1.04 7.13 -1.09
N TYR A 12 0.11 7.91 -1.59
CA TYR A 12 -1.21 7.46 -2.02
C TYR A 12 -1.37 7.82 -3.49
N GLU A 13 -1.68 6.84 -4.33
CA GLU A 13 -1.83 7.06 -5.76
C GLU A 13 -3.03 6.31 -6.29
N ASP A 14 -3.81 6.97 -7.15
CA ASP A 14 -4.84 6.31 -7.95
C ASP A 14 -4.23 5.87 -9.28
N LEU A 15 -4.20 4.56 -9.50
CA LEU A 15 -3.65 3.94 -10.69
C LEU A 15 -4.75 3.35 -11.59
N GLY A 16 -5.97 3.84 -11.49
CA GLY A 16 -7.11 3.40 -12.29
C GLY A 16 -6.91 3.57 -13.80
N ASN A 17 -6.04 4.48 -14.21
CA ASN A 17 -5.67 4.67 -15.61
C ASN A 17 -5.02 3.43 -16.27
N TRP A 18 -4.51 2.49 -15.48
CA TRP A 18 -4.00 1.22 -16.03
C TRP A 18 -5.08 0.36 -16.66
N GLY A 19 -6.34 0.61 -16.34
CA GLY A 19 -7.48 -0.08 -16.91
C GLY A 19 -8.05 0.55 -18.20
N LEU A 20 -7.34 1.50 -18.83
CA LEU A 20 -7.82 2.19 -20.03
C LEU A 20 -8.24 1.24 -21.16
N ASP A 21 -7.48 0.17 -21.35
CA ASP A 21 -7.71 -0.82 -22.40
C ASP A 21 -8.50 -2.04 -21.93
N ASP A 22 -8.93 -2.06 -20.68
CA ASP A 22 -9.71 -3.17 -20.11
C ASP A 22 -11.19 -3.09 -20.54
N PRO A 23 -11.88 -4.22 -20.78
CA PRO A 23 -13.29 -4.23 -21.16
C PRO A 23 -14.21 -3.51 -20.19
N GLY A 24 -13.86 -3.45 -18.91
CA GLY A 24 -14.58 -2.73 -17.87
C GLY A 24 -14.25 -1.24 -17.78
N GLY A 25 -13.27 -0.77 -18.54
CA GLY A 25 -12.81 0.61 -18.52
C GLY A 25 -11.99 0.97 -17.28
N VAL A 26 -11.72 2.25 -17.13
CA VAL A 26 -10.98 2.82 -16.00
C VAL A 26 -11.80 2.71 -14.72
N LYS A 27 -11.17 2.18 -13.65
CA LYS A 27 -11.78 2.11 -12.32
C LYS A 27 -10.88 2.80 -11.31
N MET A 28 -11.47 3.41 -10.30
CA MET A 28 -10.71 3.94 -9.18
C MET A 28 -9.88 2.83 -8.54
N HIS A 29 -8.57 3.05 -8.42
CA HIS A 29 -7.63 2.04 -7.97
C HIS A 29 -6.57 2.71 -7.09
N LEU A 30 -6.85 2.80 -5.80
CA LEU A 30 -5.98 3.50 -4.85
C LEU A 30 -4.90 2.57 -4.31
N HIS A 31 -3.66 2.99 -4.46
CA HIS A 31 -2.49 2.32 -3.91
C HIS A 31 -1.92 3.05 -2.71
N PHE A 32 -1.41 2.27 -1.77
CA PHE A 32 -0.72 2.74 -0.57
C PHE A 32 0.73 2.27 -0.60
N PHE A 33 1.65 3.20 -0.82
CA PHE A 33 3.08 2.88 -0.86
C PHE A 33 3.75 3.32 0.44
N GLY A 34 4.19 2.36 1.25
CA GLY A 34 5.02 2.65 2.42
C GLY A 34 6.45 2.98 1.97
N ARG A 35 6.94 4.14 2.41
CA ARG A 35 8.29 4.61 2.08
C ARG A 35 9.20 4.46 3.29
N ALA A 36 10.18 3.55 3.19
CA ALA A 36 11.18 3.35 4.22
C ALA A 36 12.25 4.46 4.18
N LYS A 37 12.93 4.68 5.31
CA LYS A 37 14.05 5.61 5.38
C LYS A 37 15.18 5.17 4.46
N GLU A 38 15.49 3.87 4.48
CA GLU A 38 16.49 3.26 3.62
C GLU A 38 15.79 2.50 2.49
N GLN A 39 16.01 2.93 1.28
CA GLN A 39 15.37 2.41 0.08
C GLN A 39 16.42 2.01 -0.94
N THR A 40 16.26 0.85 -1.56
CA THR A 40 17.20 0.33 -2.56
C THR A 40 16.81 0.70 -4.00
N HIS A 41 15.52 0.82 -4.27
CA HIS A 41 14.99 1.04 -5.63
C HIS A 41 14.21 2.34 -5.79
N GLN A 42 14.13 3.12 -4.72
CA GLN A 42 13.43 4.39 -4.69
C GLN A 42 14.35 5.47 -4.12
N ILE A 43 14.08 6.72 -4.41
CA ILE A 43 14.88 7.85 -3.91
C ILE A 43 14.13 8.51 -2.75
N ARG A 44 14.76 8.58 -1.58
CA ARG A 44 14.18 9.23 -0.41
C ARG A 44 13.89 10.70 -0.70
N GLY A 45 12.71 11.16 -0.33
CA GLY A 45 12.26 12.54 -0.56
C GLY A 45 11.70 12.81 -1.95
N HIS A 46 11.80 11.86 -2.87
CA HIS A 46 11.19 11.94 -4.20
C HIS A 46 9.84 11.21 -4.23
N HIS A 47 9.05 11.48 -5.28
CA HIS A 47 7.82 10.73 -5.54
C HIS A 47 8.12 9.25 -5.79
N MET A 48 7.12 8.40 -5.67
CA MET A 48 7.23 6.98 -5.98
C MET A 48 7.51 6.78 -7.48
N PHE A 49 8.59 6.06 -7.80
CA PHE A 49 8.87 5.63 -9.17
C PHE A 49 8.19 4.30 -9.46
N LEU A 50 7.39 4.27 -10.52
CA LEU A 50 6.82 3.05 -11.06
C LEU A 50 7.58 2.68 -12.32
N TYR A 51 8.28 1.55 -12.27
CA TYR A 51 9.01 1.03 -13.42
C TYR A 51 8.04 0.47 -14.46
N PRO A 52 8.41 0.48 -15.75
CA PRO A 52 7.63 -0.18 -16.79
C PRO A 52 7.33 -1.64 -16.42
N LYS A 53 6.16 -2.14 -16.80
CA LYS A 53 5.63 -3.44 -16.40
C LYS A 53 6.57 -4.61 -16.68
N ASP A 54 7.36 -4.52 -17.74
CA ASP A 54 8.33 -5.52 -18.17
C ASP A 54 9.75 -5.31 -17.61
N HIS A 55 9.94 -4.28 -16.78
CA HIS A 55 11.25 -3.95 -16.23
C HIS A 55 11.81 -5.10 -15.39
N LYS A 56 13.12 -5.34 -15.53
CA LYS A 56 13.83 -6.42 -14.84
C LYS A 56 13.72 -6.39 -13.30
N ILE A 57 13.46 -5.23 -12.73
CA ILE A 57 13.29 -5.07 -11.26
C ILE A 57 12.20 -6.00 -10.69
N TYR A 58 11.16 -6.32 -11.49
CA TYR A 58 10.10 -7.22 -11.08
C TYR A 58 10.49 -8.71 -11.18
N LYS A 59 11.68 -9.01 -11.67
CA LYS A 59 12.18 -10.37 -11.87
C LYS A 59 13.23 -10.74 -10.82
N GLY A 60 12.82 -10.80 -9.54
CA GLY A 60 13.67 -11.28 -8.46
C GLY A 60 14.42 -10.22 -7.65
N HIS A 61 14.20 -8.94 -7.91
CA HIS A 61 14.81 -7.84 -7.14
C HIS A 61 13.92 -7.28 -6.05
N LEU A 62 12.64 -7.64 -6.04
CA LEU A 62 11.67 -7.21 -5.04
C LEU A 62 11.37 -8.35 -4.08
N GLN A 63 11.30 -8.03 -2.79
CA GLN A 63 10.90 -8.98 -1.77
C GLN A 63 9.41 -8.84 -1.50
N HIS A 64 8.70 -9.96 -1.50
CA HIS A 64 7.31 -9.99 -1.05
C HIS A 64 7.23 -9.90 0.47
N PHE A 65 6.10 -9.46 0.98
CA PHE A 65 5.82 -9.61 2.40
C PHE A 65 5.88 -11.09 2.80
N THR A 66 6.49 -11.35 3.95
CA THR A 66 6.47 -12.70 4.53
C THR A 66 5.11 -12.96 5.16
N ASP A 67 4.80 -14.22 5.43
CA ASP A 67 3.57 -14.58 6.15
C ASP A 67 3.53 -13.93 7.54
N ASP A 68 4.67 -13.79 8.19
CA ASP A 68 4.77 -13.09 9.48
C ASP A 68 4.46 -11.60 9.34
N ASP A 69 4.99 -10.92 8.32
CA ASP A 69 4.68 -9.52 8.03
C ASP A 69 3.16 -9.33 7.83
N LEU A 70 2.53 -10.19 7.05
CA LEU A 70 1.09 -10.15 6.79
C LEU A 70 0.28 -10.38 8.05
N GLN A 71 0.70 -11.33 8.89
CA GLN A 71 0.03 -11.61 10.16
C GLN A 71 0.14 -10.43 11.13
N GLN A 72 1.29 -9.80 11.23
CA GLN A 72 1.50 -8.62 12.08
C GLN A 72 0.68 -7.43 11.58
N LEU A 73 0.64 -7.19 10.27
CA LEU A 73 -0.19 -6.14 9.67
C LEU A 73 -1.66 -6.38 9.95
N LYS A 74 -2.14 -7.60 9.76
CA LYS A 74 -3.53 -7.98 10.02
C LYS A 74 -3.91 -7.75 11.48
N SER A 75 -3.09 -8.24 12.41
CA SER A 75 -3.32 -8.08 13.84
C SER A 75 -3.36 -6.61 14.26
N LYS A 76 -2.47 -5.78 13.70
CA LYS A 76 -2.43 -4.35 13.99
C LYS A 76 -3.64 -3.62 13.41
N ILE A 77 -4.08 -3.98 12.21
CA ILE A 77 -5.30 -3.43 11.61
C ILE A 77 -6.52 -3.75 12.49
N GLU A 78 -6.65 -4.99 12.93
CA GLU A 78 -7.74 -5.42 13.81
C GLU A 78 -7.74 -4.65 15.14
N GLU A 79 -6.57 -4.45 15.74
CA GLU A 79 -6.40 -3.64 16.95
C GLU A 79 -6.86 -2.20 16.74
N ILE A 80 -6.42 -1.55 15.67
CA ILE A 80 -6.78 -0.16 15.36
C ILE A 80 -8.28 -0.02 15.08
N LEU A 81 -8.85 -0.93 14.29
CA LEU A 81 -10.29 -0.92 13.97
C LEU A 81 -11.17 -1.18 15.20
N GLY A 82 -10.63 -1.79 16.25
CA GLY A 82 -11.28 -1.95 17.53
C GLY A 82 -11.31 -0.70 18.41
N GLU A 83 -10.62 0.37 18.03
CA GLU A 83 -10.69 1.64 18.76
C GLU A 83 -12.08 2.27 18.66
N PRO A 84 -12.62 2.87 19.76
CA PRO A 84 -13.99 3.40 19.79
C PRO A 84 -14.33 4.37 18.66
N LYS A 85 -13.38 5.20 18.25
CA LYS A 85 -13.57 6.17 17.15
C LYS A 85 -13.89 5.49 15.82
N TYR A 86 -13.21 4.38 15.52
CA TYR A 86 -13.42 3.65 14.27
C TYR A 86 -14.68 2.82 14.29
N ILE A 87 -15.01 2.22 15.44
CA ILE A 87 -16.29 1.52 15.64
C ILE A 87 -17.45 2.49 15.40
N LYS A 88 -17.37 3.69 15.99
CA LYS A 88 -18.38 4.73 15.78
C LYS A 88 -18.48 5.16 14.32
N MET A 89 -17.35 5.35 13.65
CA MET A 89 -17.33 5.71 12.22
C MET A 89 -17.96 4.63 11.35
N ALA A 90 -17.65 3.35 11.61
CA ALA A 90 -18.24 2.24 10.89
C ALA A 90 -19.77 2.17 11.09
N GLN A 91 -20.27 2.40 12.30
CA GLN A 91 -21.71 2.45 12.59
C GLN A 91 -22.39 3.60 11.83
N LEU A 92 -21.77 4.80 11.80
CA LEU A 92 -22.31 5.94 11.07
C LEU A 92 -22.32 5.72 9.54
N ALA A 93 -21.37 4.96 9.02
CA ALA A 93 -21.30 4.61 7.61
C ALA A 93 -22.09 3.34 7.25
N GLU A 94 -22.77 2.74 8.20
CA GLU A 94 -23.54 1.48 8.01
C GLU A 94 -22.68 0.30 7.51
N LEU A 95 -21.44 0.24 7.97
CA LEU A 95 -20.49 -0.82 7.63
C LEU A 95 -20.55 -2.01 8.60
#